data_550e1ed82f8212077aa642dbc4fe2fdd
#
_entry.id   550e1ed82f8212077aa642dbc4fe2fdd
#
_cell.length_a   1.000
_cell.length_b   1.000
_cell.length_c   1.000
_cell.angle_alpha   90.00
_cell.angle_beta   90.00
_cell.angle_gamma   90.00
#
_symmetry.space_group_name_H-M   'P 1'
#
loop_
_entity.id
_entity.type
_entity.pdbx_description
1 polymer ?
#
loop_
_entity_poly.entity_id
_entity_poly.type
_entity_poly.pdbx_seq_one_letter_code
_entity_poly.pdbx_strand_id
1 'polypeptide(L)'
;MDNLLISLLRKFEPETAHDISIKLLKFAPILFNKFRHELLEQEIVGLKFQNPVGMAAGYDKNAEVFESLFKIGFGFVECGTVTPLPQYGNPKPRVFRYIEESALINSLGFNNKGINSFLNGVQKRTDFDSPLGINIGPNKDTKNFIDDYTILINKAHDFADYITVNISSPNTENLRKLQDKTALEELISNLVASLKDKKVQKPIFIKI
;
A
#
# COMPACT_ATOMS: atom_id res chain seq x y z
N MET A 1 3.19 -27.18 -10.10
CA MET A 1 1.75 -27.38 -10.39
C MET A 1 1.12 -26.00 -10.49
N ASP A 2 0.79 -25.56 -11.68
CA ASP A 2 0.02 -24.32 -11.82
C ASP A 2 -1.36 -24.53 -11.18
N ASN A 3 -1.63 -23.75 -10.18
CA ASN A 3 -2.96 -23.78 -9.56
C ASN A 3 -3.99 -23.39 -10.63
N LEU A 4 -5.01 -24.21 -10.84
CA LEU A 4 -6.05 -24.03 -11.86
C LEU A 4 -6.65 -22.60 -11.81
N LEU A 5 -6.81 -22.06 -10.62
CA LEU A 5 -7.29 -20.69 -10.39
C LEU A 5 -6.35 -19.65 -10.97
N ILE A 6 -5.04 -19.80 -10.75
CA ILE A 6 -4.03 -18.88 -11.30
C ILE A 6 -4.00 -18.96 -12.82
N SER A 7 -4.05 -20.17 -13.38
CA SER A 7 -4.11 -20.38 -14.83
C SER A 7 -5.36 -19.73 -15.45
N LEU A 8 -6.50 -19.81 -14.76
CA LEU A 8 -7.74 -19.17 -15.20
C LEU A 8 -7.64 -17.63 -15.13
N LEU A 9 -7.11 -17.07 -14.03
CA LEU A 9 -6.93 -15.61 -13.86
C LEU A 9 -5.97 -15.02 -14.89
N ARG A 10 -4.96 -15.80 -15.33
CA ARG A 10 -4.02 -15.36 -16.37
C ARG A 10 -4.67 -15.16 -17.75
N LYS A 11 -5.85 -15.71 -18.01
CA LYS A 11 -6.59 -15.52 -19.28
C LYS A 11 -7.28 -14.17 -19.38
N PHE A 12 -7.49 -13.48 -18.23
CA PHE A 12 -8.09 -12.15 -18.23
C PHE A 12 -7.03 -11.06 -18.41
N GLU A 13 -7.47 -9.91 -18.87
CA GLU A 13 -6.67 -8.68 -18.85
C GLU A 13 -6.16 -8.42 -17.41
N PRO A 14 -4.91 -7.94 -17.24
CA PRO A 14 -4.25 -7.88 -15.93
C PRO A 14 -5.01 -7.14 -14.84
N GLU A 15 -5.59 -5.95 -15.12
CA GLU A 15 -6.36 -5.21 -14.12
C GLU A 15 -7.71 -5.89 -13.83
N THR A 16 -8.35 -6.49 -14.84
CA THR A 16 -9.57 -7.27 -14.65
C THR A 16 -9.31 -8.47 -13.75
N ALA A 17 -8.20 -9.19 -13.95
CA ALA A 17 -7.81 -10.31 -13.09
C ALA A 17 -7.55 -9.85 -11.65
N HIS A 18 -6.92 -8.70 -11.47
CA HIS A 18 -6.71 -8.09 -10.16
C HIS A 18 -8.05 -7.76 -9.50
N ASP A 19 -8.99 -7.11 -10.19
CA ASP A 19 -10.30 -6.76 -9.67
C ASP A 19 -11.12 -8.01 -9.27
N ILE A 20 -11.01 -9.09 -10.06
CA ILE A 20 -11.61 -10.39 -9.73
C ILE A 20 -10.97 -10.94 -8.45
N SER A 21 -9.65 -10.89 -8.30
CA SER A 21 -8.96 -11.37 -7.11
C SER A 21 -9.35 -10.62 -5.84
N ILE A 22 -9.48 -9.28 -5.93
CA ILE A 22 -9.98 -8.44 -4.82
C ILE A 22 -11.41 -8.84 -4.45
N LYS A 23 -12.30 -9.04 -5.42
CA LYS A 23 -13.68 -9.48 -5.15
C LYS A 23 -13.70 -10.86 -4.50
N LEU A 24 -12.93 -11.82 -5.00
CA LEU A 24 -12.85 -13.16 -4.41
C LEU A 24 -12.37 -13.10 -2.95
N LEU A 25 -11.32 -12.35 -2.65
CA LEU A 25 -10.81 -12.17 -1.29
C LEU A 25 -11.83 -11.49 -0.37
N LYS A 26 -12.69 -10.63 -0.89
CA LYS A 26 -13.69 -9.90 -0.12
C LYS A 26 -14.87 -10.79 0.30
N PHE A 27 -15.26 -11.75 -0.56
CA PHE A 27 -16.44 -12.60 -0.37
C PHE A 27 -16.12 -14.03 0.09
N ALA A 28 -14.92 -14.53 -0.11
CA ALA A 28 -14.50 -15.83 0.36
C ALA A 28 -13.87 -15.71 1.76
N PRO A 29 -14.64 -15.93 2.85
CA PRO A 29 -14.06 -16.08 4.17
C PRO A 29 -13.13 -17.29 4.11
N ILE A 30 -11.89 -17.02 4.33
CA ILE A 30 -10.79 -17.84 3.93
C ILE A 30 -10.75 -19.12 4.75
N LEU A 31 -10.67 -20.22 4.04
CA LEU A 31 -10.48 -21.57 4.56
C LEU A 31 -9.02 -21.86 4.98
N PHE A 32 -8.19 -20.81 5.12
CA PHE A 32 -6.77 -20.96 5.46
C PHE A 32 -6.53 -20.62 6.92
N ASN A 33 -5.83 -21.48 7.63
CA ASN A 33 -5.30 -21.16 8.95
C ASN A 33 -4.01 -20.37 8.80
N LYS A 34 -3.87 -19.27 9.55
CA LYS A 34 -2.59 -18.55 9.66
C LYS A 34 -1.51 -19.53 10.12
N PHE A 35 -0.45 -19.68 9.33
CA PHE A 35 0.74 -20.37 9.78
C PHE A 35 1.52 -19.43 10.70
N ARG A 36 1.77 -19.86 11.93
CA ARG A 36 2.59 -19.13 12.92
C ARG A 36 3.71 -20.04 13.38
N HIS A 37 4.91 -19.48 13.46
CA HIS A 37 6.07 -20.17 14.01
C HIS A 37 7.01 -19.16 14.64
N GLU A 38 7.43 -19.37 15.88
CA GLU A 38 8.26 -18.43 16.65
C GLU A 38 9.55 -18.03 15.92
N LEU A 39 10.17 -18.95 15.18
CA LEU A 39 11.39 -18.66 14.41
C LEU A 39 11.16 -17.70 13.22
N LEU A 40 9.91 -17.44 12.84
CA LEU A 40 9.56 -16.49 11.77
C LEU A 40 9.20 -15.10 12.32
N GLU A 41 8.99 -15.00 13.62
CA GLU A 41 8.65 -13.73 14.25
C GLU A 41 9.87 -12.81 14.27
N GLN A 42 9.61 -11.53 13.96
CA GLN A 42 10.63 -10.48 13.96
C GLN A 42 10.09 -9.23 14.62
N GLU A 43 10.98 -8.49 15.27
CA GLU A 43 10.67 -7.16 15.78
C GLU A 43 11.57 -6.13 15.07
N ILE A 44 10.95 -5.17 14.39
CA ILE A 44 11.63 -4.13 13.65
C ILE A 44 11.01 -2.78 14.02
N VAL A 45 11.83 -1.84 14.48
CA VAL A 45 11.41 -0.49 14.92
C VAL A 45 10.21 -0.49 15.88
N GLY A 46 10.17 -1.47 16.79
CA GLY A 46 9.10 -1.63 17.78
C GLY A 46 7.80 -2.27 17.25
N LEU A 47 7.78 -2.72 16.00
CA LEU A 47 6.67 -3.46 15.42
C LEU A 47 6.99 -4.96 15.40
N LYS A 48 6.02 -5.77 15.84
CA LYS A 48 6.12 -7.24 15.80
C LYS A 48 5.51 -7.77 14.51
N PHE A 49 6.32 -8.48 13.73
CA PHE A 49 5.92 -9.15 12.50
C PHE A 49 5.84 -10.65 12.76
N GLN A 50 4.69 -11.27 12.50
CA GLN A 50 4.48 -12.71 12.73
C GLN A 50 5.27 -13.60 11.75
N ASN A 51 5.63 -13.07 10.61
CA ASN A 51 6.55 -13.66 9.64
C ASN A 51 7.06 -12.57 8.68
N PRO A 52 8.16 -12.81 7.95
CA PRO A 52 8.78 -11.81 7.08
C PRO A 52 8.07 -11.61 5.73
N VAL A 53 6.99 -12.34 5.45
CA VAL A 53 6.29 -12.25 4.17
C VAL A 53 5.12 -11.28 4.29
N GLY A 54 5.21 -10.16 3.59
CA GLY A 54 4.17 -9.12 3.56
C GLY A 54 3.57 -8.90 2.18
N MET A 55 2.36 -8.35 2.16
CA MET A 55 1.77 -7.85 0.92
C MET A 55 2.17 -6.39 0.73
N ALA A 56 2.86 -6.10 -0.36
CA ALA A 56 3.30 -4.75 -0.70
C ALA A 56 2.14 -3.87 -1.19
N ALA A 57 2.29 -2.55 -1.03
CA ALA A 57 1.39 -1.57 -1.63
C ALA A 57 1.26 -1.76 -3.15
N GLY A 58 0.05 -1.49 -3.65
CA GLY A 58 -0.31 -1.69 -5.06
C GLY A 58 -1.27 -2.84 -5.29
N TYR A 59 -1.33 -3.82 -4.38
CA TYR A 59 -2.35 -4.86 -4.44
C TYR A 59 -3.67 -4.37 -3.84
N ASP A 60 -3.71 -4.03 -2.56
CA ASP A 60 -4.90 -3.43 -1.93
C ASP A 60 -4.79 -1.91 -1.87
N LYS A 61 -5.12 -1.26 -2.99
CA LYS A 61 -4.97 0.20 -3.15
C LYS A 61 -5.96 1.01 -2.31
N ASN A 62 -7.08 0.40 -1.91
CA ASN A 62 -8.19 1.10 -1.27
C ASN A 62 -8.56 0.53 0.10
N ALA A 63 -7.71 -0.31 0.69
CA ALA A 63 -7.94 -0.98 1.97
C ALA A 63 -9.26 -1.79 1.98
N GLU A 64 -9.47 -2.60 0.95
CA GLU A 64 -10.70 -3.39 0.77
C GLU A 64 -10.57 -4.84 1.25
N VAL A 65 -9.32 -5.40 1.30
CA VAL A 65 -9.10 -6.83 1.54
C VAL A 65 -7.92 -7.15 2.48
N PHE A 66 -7.31 -6.15 3.12
CA PHE A 66 -6.16 -6.37 4.02
C PHE A 66 -6.45 -7.38 5.15
N GLU A 67 -7.65 -7.37 5.72
CA GLU A 67 -8.10 -8.38 6.70
C GLU A 67 -8.06 -9.80 6.13
N SER A 68 -8.46 -9.95 4.87
CA SER A 68 -8.39 -11.23 4.18
C SER A 68 -6.96 -11.66 3.92
N LEU A 69 -6.07 -10.71 3.60
CA LEU A 69 -4.65 -10.96 3.42
C LEU A 69 -3.98 -11.42 4.73
N PHE A 70 -4.32 -10.82 5.88
CA PHE A 70 -3.90 -11.32 7.18
C PHE A 70 -4.37 -12.76 7.44
N LYS A 71 -5.63 -13.07 7.11
CA LYS A 71 -6.19 -14.41 7.29
C LYS A 71 -5.49 -15.47 6.46
N ILE A 72 -5.03 -15.17 5.24
CA ILE A 72 -4.28 -16.12 4.42
C ILE A 72 -2.81 -16.28 4.82
N GLY A 73 -2.34 -15.51 5.80
CA GLY A 73 -1.05 -15.74 6.45
C GLY A 73 0.04 -14.70 6.18
N PHE A 74 -0.28 -13.57 5.52
CA PHE A 74 0.70 -12.48 5.45
C PHE A 74 1.00 -11.94 6.85
N GLY A 75 2.28 -11.81 7.18
CA GLY A 75 2.76 -11.30 8.46
C GLY A 75 2.51 -9.80 8.63
N PHE A 76 2.37 -9.07 7.53
CA PHE A 76 1.99 -7.67 7.47
C PHE A 76 1.38 -7.33 6.10
N VAL A 77 0.66 -6.23 6.03
CA VAL A 77 0.07 -5.73 4.77
C VAL A 77 0.30 -4.24 4.67
N GLU A 78 0.77 -3.78 3.52
CA GLU A 78 0.86 -2.38 3.18
C GLU A 78 -0.20 -2.03 2.14
N CYS A 79 -1.19 -1.22 2.54
CA CYS A 79 -2.27 -0.76 1.67
C CYS A 79 -1.93 0.58 1.00
N GLY A 80 -2.43 0.80 -0.20
CA GLY A 80 -2.18 2.03 -0.97
C GLY A 80 -1.47 1.73 -2.30
N THR A 81 -0.83 2.69 -2.98
CA THR A 81 -0.63 4.08 -2.58
C THR A 81 -1.94 4.85 -2.61
N VAL A 82 -2.26 5.53 -1.53
CA VAL A 82 -3.43 6.40 -1.43
C VAL A 82 -3.01 7.87 -1.62
N THR A 83 -3.87 8.65 -2.27
CA THR A 83 -3.69 10.09 -2.52
C THR A 83 -4.76 10.91 -1.79
N PRO A 84 -4.57 12.23 -1.56
CA PRO A 84 -5.56 13.07 -0.88
C PRO A 84 -6.93 13.01 -1.55
N LEU A 85 -6.98 13.16 -2.87
CA LEU A 85 -8.18 13.10 -3.68
C LEU A 85 -8.20 11.80 -4.50
N PRO A 86 -9.39 11.31 -4.88
CA PRO A 86 -9.49 10.20 -5.83
C PRO A 86 -8.77 10.54 -7.13
N GLN A 87 -8.09 9.55 -7.73
CA GLN A 87 -7.55 9.71 -9.07
C GLN A 87 -7.63 8.42 -9.86
N TYR A 88 -7.88 8.58 -11.16
CA TYR A 88 -8.04 7.44 -12.06
C TYR A 88 -6.71 6.74 -12.40
N GLY A 89 -5.61 7.49 -12.31
CA GLY A 89 -4.30 7.08 -12.79
C GLY A 89 -4.14 7.28 -14.30
N ASN A 90 -3.17 6.61 -14.89
CA ASN A 90 -2.89 6.72 -16.33
C ASN A 90 -3.96 6.01 -17.18
N PRO A 91 -4.11 6.35 -18.48
CA PRO A 91 -5.00 5.65 -19.40
C PRO A 91 -4.69 4.15 -19.50
N LYS A 92 -5.72 3.35 -19.72
CA LYS A 92 -5.59 1.91 -20.01
C LYS A 92 -5.32 1.67 -21.50
N PRO A 93 -4.60 0.57 -21.87
CA PRO A 93 -3.97 -0.44 -21.00
C PRO A 93 -2.71 0.11 -20.33
N ARG A 94 -2.48 -0.28 -19.09
CA ARG A 94 -1.38 0.22 -18.25
C ARG A 94 -0.71 -0.85 -17.38
N VAL A 95 -1.05 -2.11 -17.61
CA VAL A 95 -0.40 -3.28 -17.01
C VAL A 95 -0.18 -4.33 -18.10
N PHE A 96 1.06 -4.77 -18.26
CA PHE A 96 1.47 -5.68 -19.32
C PHE A 96 2.19 -6.88 -18.71
N ARG A 97 1.77 -8.09 -19.09
CA ARG A 97 2.43 -9.34 -18.68
C ARG A 97 3.33 -9.85 -19.80
N TYR A 98 4.53 -10.20 -19.43
CA TYR A 98 5.51 -10.86 -20.27
C TYR A 98 5.71 -12.27 -19.71
N ILE A 99 4.94 -13.23 -20.21
CA ILE A 99 4.85 -14.58 -19.61
C ILE A 99 6.15 -15.34 -19.77
N GLU A 100 6.79 -15.24 -20.93
CA GLU A 100 8.05 -15.94 -21.24
C GLU A 100 9.18 -15.46 -20.35
N GLU A 101 9.23 -14.16 -20.06
CA GLU A 101 10.23 -13.53 -19.20
C GLU A 101 9.85 -13.53 -17.71
N SER A 102 8.69 -14.09 -17.36
CA SER A 102 8.14 -14.03 -16.01
C SER A 102 8.10 -12.60 -15.43
N ALA A 103 7.80 -11.60 -16.28
CA ALA A 103 7.86 -10.20 -15.97
C ALA A 103 6.48 -9.51 -16.05
N LEU A 104 6.37 -8.39 -15.34
CA LEU A 104 5.20 -7.51 -15.38
C LEU A 104 5.65 -6.06 -15.40
N ILE A 105 5.15 -5.30 -16.37
CA ILE A 105 5.39 -3.85 -16.48
C ILE A 105 4.08 -3.12 -16.21
N ASN A 106 4.15 -2.02 -15.46
CA ASN A 106 2.99 -1.19 -15.24
C ASN A 106 3.30 0.30 -15.29
N SER A 107 2.26 1.08 -15.61
CA SER A 107 2.24 2.54 -15.57
C SER A 107 0.97 3.04 -14.87
N LEU A 108 0.63 2.47 -13.72
CA LEU A 108 -0.67 2.67 -13.04
C LEU A 108 -0.95 4.12 -12.65
N GLY A 109 0.03 4.87 -12.11
CA GLY A 109 -0.13 6.28 -11.75
C GLY A 109 -1.02 6.50 -10.52
N PHE A 110 -0.85 5.69 -9.46
CA PHE A 110 -1.54 5.79 -8.17
C PHE A 110 -3.08 5.86 -8.28
N ASN A 111 -3.66 4.97 -9.09
CA ASN A 111 -5.12 4.88 -9.20
C ASN A 111 -5.74 4.41 -7.88
N ASN A 112 -6.59 5.26 -7.27
CA ASN A 112 -7.23 4.99 -5.99
C ASN A 112 -8.48 5.87 -5.78
N LYS A 113 -9.26 5.57 -4.72
CA LYS A 113 -10.52 6.24 -4.38
C LYS A 113 -10.34 7.43 -3.42
N GLY A 114 -9.09 7.85 -3.15
CA GLY A 114 -8.76 8.93 -2.22
C GLY A 114 -8.80 8.53 -0.75
N ILE A 115 -8.16 9.36 0.09
CA ILE A 115 -7.93 9.06 1.51
C ILE A 115 -9.24 8.84 2.30
N ASN A 116 -10.29 9.60 2.03
CA ASN A 116 -11.52 9.46 2.80
C ASN A 116 -12.19 8.08 2.58
N SER A 117 -12.25 7.62 1.32
CA SER A 117 -12.76 6.27 1.00
C SER A 117 -11.86 5.18 1.57
N PHE A 118 -10.55 5.38 1.53
CA PHE A 118 -9.55 4.47 2.06
C PHE A 118 -9.71 4.28 3.57
N LEU A 119 -9.84 5.38 4.34
CA LEU A 119 -10.00 5.32 5.78
C LEU A 119 -11.30 4.63 6.21
N ASN A 120 -12.38 4.76 5.45
CA ASN A 120 -13.61 4.00 5.68
C ASN A 120 -13.40 2.47 5.61
N GLY A 121 -12.42 2.03 4.81
CA GLY A 121 -11.98 0.64 4.77
C GLY A 121 -11.19 0.24 6.01
N VAL A 122 -10.18 1.04 6.35
CA VAL A 122 -9.27 0.78 7.48
C VAL A 122 -9.99 0.81 8.83
N GLN A 123 -10.98 1.67 9.01
CA GLN A 123 -11.79 1.74 10.24
C GLN A 123 -12.50 0.43 10.59
N LYS A 124 -12.64 -0.48 9.63
CA LYS A 124 -13.22 -1.82 9.84
C LYS A 124 -12.21 -2.84 10.31
N ARG A 125 -10.98 -2.44 10.58
CA ARG A 125 -9.92 -3.33 11.05
C ARG A 125 -10.30 -4.05 12.33
N THR A 126 -10.09 -5.36 12.36
CA THR A 126 -10.35 -6.25 13.52
C THR A 126 -9.09 -7.00 13.96
N ASP A 127 -8.12 -7.22 13.05
CA ASP A 127 -6.82 -7.84 13.36
C ASP A 127 -5.79 -6.75 13.70
N PHE A 128 -5.40 -6.69 14.97
CA PHE A 128 -4.37 -5.78 15.47
C PHE A 128 -3.05 -6.48 15.80
N ASP A 129 -2.98 -7.80 15.61
CA ASP A 129 -1.76 -8.58 15.82
C ASP A 129 -0.80 -8.51 14.62
N SER A 130 -1.32 -8.18 13.44
CA SER A 130 -0.55 -8.09 12.21
C SER A 130 -0.40 -6.63 11.79
N PRO A 131 0.83 -6.12 11.60
CA PRO A 131 1.04 -4.71 11.25
C PRO A 131 0.38 -4.31 9.92
N LEU A 132 -0.36 -3.20 9.97
CA LEU A 132 -0.95 -2.54 8.81
C LEU A 132 -0.16 -1.29 8.47
N GLY A 133 0.50 -1.29 7.32
CA GLY A 133 1.13 -0.12 6.73
C GLY A 133 0.17 0.65 5.83
N ILE A 134 0.26 1.97 5.85
CA ILE A 134 -0.42 2.84 4.89
C ILE A 134 0.61 3.53 4.02
N ASN A 135 0.58 3.20 2.72
CA ASN A 135 1.44 3.80 1.71
C ASN A 135 0.76 5.06 1.15
N ILE A 136 1.44 6.20 1.26
CA ILE A 136 0.93 7.50 0.86
C ILE A 136 1.72 8.10 -0.30
N GLY A 137 1.04 8.82 -1.17
CA GLY A 137 1.64 9.51 -2.31
C GLY A 137 0.79 10.69 -2.77
N PRO A 138 1.36 11.65 -3.53
CA PRO A 138 0.66 12.84 -3.94
C PRO A 138 -0.29 12.57 -5.10
N ASN A 139 -1.27 13.45 -5.28
CA ASN A 139 -2.04 13.50 -6.50
C ASN A 139 -1.14 13.93 -7.69
N LYS A 140 -1.50 13.48 -8.89
CA LYS A 140 -0.74 13.77 -10.11
C LYS A 140 -0.69 15.27 -10.43
N ASP A 141 -1.82 15.95 -10.21
CA ASP A 141 -2.00 17.35 -10.59
C ASP A 141 -1.79 18.32 -9.41
N THR A 142 -1.17 17.86 -8.32
CA THR A 142 -0.87 18.72 -7.18
C THR A 142 0.22 19.73 -7.52
N LYS A 143 0.13 20.92 -6.95
CA LYS A 143 1.16 21.97 -7.08
C LYS A 143 2.31 21.80 -6.09
N ASN A 144 2.03 21.20 -4.95
CA ASN A 144 2.99 20.99 -3.89
C ASN A 144 2.88 19.57 -3.32
N PHE A 145 3.87 18.73 -3.55
CA PHE A 145 3.90 17.37 -3.05
C PHE A 145 3.93 17.31 -1.51
N ILE A 146 4.63 18.24 -0.85
CA ILE A 146 4.78 18.25 0.61
C ILE A 146 3.43 18.45 1.28
N ASP A 147 2.57 19.33 0.74
CA ASP A 147 1.22 19.55 1.29
C ASP A 147 0.38 18.28 1.21
N ASP A 148 0.43 17.55 0.10
CA ASP A 148 -0.29 16.29 -0.07
C ASP A 148 0.17 15.24 0.95
N TYR A 149 1.48 15.07 1.13
CA TYR A 149 2.02 14.16 2.13
C TYR A 149 1.66 14.58 3.56
N THR A 150 1.67 15.88 3.85
CA THR A 150 1.29 16.42 5.16
C THR A 150 -0.18 16.16 5.47
N ILE A 151 -1.06 16.35 4.50
CA ILE A 151 -2.49 16.02 4.63
C ILE A 151 -2.67 14.52 4.89
N LEU A 152 -1.98 13.68 4.11
CA LEU A 152 -2.12 12.23 4.18
C LEU A 152 -1.58 11.67 5.50
N ILE A 153 -0.39 12.09 5.94
CA ILE A 153 0.21 11.57 7.17
C ILE A 153 -0.65 11.93 8.39
N ASN A 154 -1.18 13.15 8.44
CA ASN A 154 -2.06 13.57 9.53
C ASN A 154 -3.37 12.77 9.56
N LYS A 155 -3.95 12.44 8.41
CA LYS A 155 -5.18 11.65 8.33
C LYS A 155 -4.96 10.17 8.58
N ALA A 156 -3.86 9.61 8.08
CA ALA A 156 -3.57 8.17 8.14
C ALA A 156 -2.96 7.72 9.46
N HIS A 157 -2.26 8.63 10.17
CA HIS A 157 -1.44 8.31 11.34
C HIS A 157 -2.17 7.45 12.38
N ASP A 158 -3.40 7.81 12.73
CA ASP A 158 -4.11 7.15 13.83
C ASP A 158 -4.63 5.75 13.45
N PHE A 159 -4.63 5.42 12.16
CA PHE A 159 -5.14 4.17 11.59
C PHE A 159 -4.06 3.18 11.17
N ALA A 160 -2.81 3.61 11.04
CA ALA A 160 -1.69 2.79 10.61
C ALA A 160 -0.86 2.31 11.81
N ASP A 161 -0.14 1.19 11.67
CA ASP A 161 0.95 0.84 12.57
C ASP A 161 2.28 1.47 12.11
N TYR A 162 2.42 1.67 10.79
CA TYR A 162 3.50 2.44 10.18
C TYR A 162 3.02 3.14 8.91
N ILE A 163 3.72 4.17 8.49
CA ILE A 163 3.40 4.91 7.27
C ILE A 163 4.58 4.82 6.30
N THR A 164 4.27 4.53 5.03
CA THR A 164 5.26 4.53 3.95
C THR A 164 5.04 5.73 3.04
N VAL A 165 6.02 6.62 3.01
CA VAL A 165 6.08 7.79 2.13
C VAL A 165 6.70 7.36 0.79
N ASN A 166 5.88 7.27 -0.24
CA ASN A 166 6.30 6.72 -1.54
C ASN A 166 6.76 7.84 -2.49
N ILE A 167 8.07 7.98 -2.64
CA ILE A 167 8.70 8.93 -3.56
C ILE A 167 9.37 8.24 -4.77
N SER A 168 9.03 6.97 -5.03
CA SER A 168 9.72 6.15 -6.04
C SER A 168 9.00 6.06 -7.38
N SER A 169 7.72 6.46 -7.46
CA SER A 169 6.94 6.26 -8.69
C SER A 169 7.49 7.05 -9.87
N PRO A 170 7.78 6.40 -10.99
CA PRO A 170 8.14 7.09 -12.24
C PRO A 170 6.92 7.66 -12.97
N ASN A 171 5.71 7.30 -12.53
CA ASN A 171 4.45 7.60 -13.20
C ASN A 171 3.81 8.92 -12.73
N THR A 172 4.46 9.62 -11.80
CA THR A 172 4.13 10.96 -11.34
C THR A 172 5.29 11.86 -11.69
N GLU A 173 5.06 12.85 -12.53
CA GLU A 173 6.10 13.74 -13.02
C GLU A 173 6.79 14.46 -11.86
N ASN A 174 8.11 14.55 -11.93
CA ASN A 174 8.98 15.19 -10.92
C ASN A 174 8.95 14.57 -9.51
N LEU A 175 8.16 13.54 -9.22
CA LEU A 175 8.10 12.94 -7.88
C LEU A 175 9.48 12.46 -7.39
N ARG A 176 10.24 11.84 -8.27
CA ARG A 176 11.58 11.33 -7.94
C ARG A 176 12.59 12.41 -7.59
N LYS A 177 12.34 13.70 -7.90
CA LYS A 177 13.18 14.81 -7.44
C LYS A 177 13.15 14.97 -5.92
N LEU A 178 12.14 14.43 -5.23
CA LEU A 178 12.11 14.34 -3.77
C LEU A 178 13.17 13.40 -3.19
N GLN A 179 13.88 12.63 -4.02
CA GLN A 179 15.02 11.81 -3.61
C GLN A 179 16.33 12.61 -3.54
N ASP A 180 16.36 13.84 -4.07
CA ASP A 180 17.50 14.76 -3.90
C ASP A 180 17.61 15.17 -2.43
N LYS A 181 18.85 15.26 -1.91
CA LYS A 181 19.11 15.45 -0.49
C LYS A 181 18.31 16.61 0.12
N THR A 182 18.38 17.80 -0.48
CA THR A 182 17.69 19.00 0.05
C THR A 182 16.17 18.85 0.05
N ALA A 183 15.60 18.31 -1.04
CA ALA A 183 14.15 18.08 -1.16
C ALA A 183 13.67 17.00 -0.18
N LEU A 184 14.47 15.95 0.04
CA LEU A 184 14.17 14.90 1.00
C LEU A 184 14.23 15.42 2.44
N GLU A 185 15.24 16.21 2.79
CA GLU A 185 15.37 16.85 4.10
C GLU A 185 14.18 17.76 4.39
N GLU A 186 13.75 18.56 3.41
CA GLU A 186 12.58 19.43 3.54
C GLU A 186 11.30 18.60 3.74
N LEU A 187 11.08 17.56 2.93
CA LEU A 187 9.95 16.66 3.08
C LEU A 187 9.90 16.04 4.47
N ILE A 188 10.98 15.40 4.91
CA ILE A 188 11.05 14.73 6.23
C ILE A 188 10.81 15.73 7.35
N SER A 189 11.41 16.91 7.28
CA SER A 189 11.25 17.95 8.30
C SER A 189 9.79 18.39 8.45
N ASN A 190 9.10 18.58 7.33
CA ASN A 190 7.66 18.92 7.34
C ASN A 190 6.80 17.78 7.91
N LEU A 191 7.07 16.53 7.54
CA LEU A 191 6.33 15.37 8.05
C LEU A 191 6.52 15.18 9.56
N VAL A 192 7.75 15.28 10.04
CA VAL A 192 8.07 15.19 11.48
C VAL A 192 7.41 16.35 12.24
N ALA A 193 7.49 17.57 11.72
CA ALA A 193 6.85 18.73 12.34
C ALA A 193 5.33 18.54 12.44
N SER A 194 4.69 18.00 11.41
CA SER A 194 3.24 17.80 11.40
C SER A 194 2.76 16.73 12.39
N LEU A 195 3.65 15.84 12.83
CA LEU A 195 3.35 14.79 13.81
C LEU A 195 3.80 15.12 15.24
N LYS A 196 4.38 16.30 15.47
CA LYS A 196 4.96 16.68 16.78
C LYS A 196 3.97 16.55 17.94
N ASP A 197 2.71 16.87 17.71
CA ASP A 197 1.66 16.85 18.73
C ASP A 197 0.93 15.50 18.86
N LYS A 198 1.32 14.49 18.05
CA LYS A 198 0.74 13.16 18.15
C LYS A 198 1.25 12.44 19.40
N LYS A 199 0.31 11.88 20.18
CA LYS A 199 0.60 11.19 21.45
C LYS A 199 1.48 9.94 21.27
N VAL A 200 1.29 9.26 20.15
CA VAL A 200 2.02 8.02 19.82
C VAL A 200 2.82 8.26 18.57
N GLN A 201 4.13 8.05 18.65
CA GLN A 201 5.00 8.10 17.48
C GLN A 201 4.94 6.75 16.75
N LYS A 202 4.78 6.79 15.43
CA LYS A 202 4.74 5.59 14.58
C LYS A 202 5.89 5.62 13.59
N PRO A 203 6.45 4.46 13.21
CA PRO A 203 7.50 4.40 12.20
C PRO A 203 7.06 5.02 10.88
N ILE A 204 7.95 5.80 10.28
CA ILE A 204 7.80 6.34 8.93
C ILE A 204 8.91 5.74 8.07
N PHE A 205 8.51 5.05 7.01
CA PHE A 205 9.42 4.50 6.01
C PHE A 205 9.40 5.38 4.75
N ILE A 206 10.57 5.62 4.18
CA ILE A 206 10.70 6.29 2.89
C ILE A 206 10.96 5.22 1.84
N LYS A 207 10.05 5.10 0.87
CA LYS A 207 10.20 4.18 -0.26
C LYS A 207 10.79 4.91 -1.46
N ILE A 208 12.01 4.52 -1.83
CA ILE A 208 12.81 5.08 -2.94
C ILE A 208 12.91 4.09 -4.10
#